data_be6808069132dfd443ecf93699c386a1
#
_entry.id   be6808069132dfd443ecf93699c386a1
#
_cell.length_a   1.000
_cell.length_b   1.000
_cell.length_c   1.000
_cell.angle_alpha   90.00
_cell.angle_beta   90.00
_cell.angle_gamma   90.00
#
_symmetry.space_group_name_H-M   'P 1'
#
loop_
_entity.id
_entity.type
_entity.pdbx_description
1 polymer ?
#
loop_
_entity_poly.entity_id
_entity_poly.type
_entity_poly.pdbx_seq_one_letter_code
_entity_poly.pdbx_strand_id
1 'polypeptide(L)' 'MDYHTTERFKNLIKKEIDNTKDHICYGVETESQLMYARGRLSALEALLQDIINLHKEDNDGTIDKT' A
#
# COMPACT_ATOMS: atom_id res chain seq x y z
N MET A 1 10.58 13.43 -0.75
CA MET A 1 9.69 13.25 0.42
C MET A 1 10.54 12.85 1.61
N ASP A 2 10.34 13.47 2.75
CA ASP A 2 11.18 13.17 3.91
C ASP A 2 10.79 11.85 4.57
N TYR A 3 11.63 11.40 5.50
CA TYR A 3 11.43 10.12 6.16
C TYR A 3 10.11 10.05 6.92
N HIS A 4 9.78 11.10 7.68
CA HIS A 4 8.56 11.11 8.48
C HIS A 4 7.32 11.08 7.60
N THR A 5 7.32 11.85 6.52
CA THR A 5 6.19 11.88 5.59
C THR A 5 6.03 10.52 4.93
N THR A 6 7.13 9.92 4.51
CA THR A 6 7.10 8.59 3.90
C THR A 6 6.53 7.55 4.86
N GLU A 7 6.97 7.58 6.12
CA GLU A 7 6.48 6.62 7.10
C GLU A 7 5.00 6.82 7.40
N ARG A 8 4.54 8.07 7.43
CA ARG A 8 3.13 8.35 7.64
C ARG A 8 2.29 7.80 6.48
N PHE A 9 2.73 8.00 5.26
CA PHE A 9 2.04 7.45 4.10
C PHE A 9 1.98 5.93 4.14
N LYS A 10 3.10 5.29 4.45
CA LYS A 10 3.15 3.84 4.56
C LYS A 10 2.17 3.34 5.62
N ASN A 11 2.12 4.00 6.77
CA ASN A 11 1.23 3.60 7.84
C ASN A 11 -0.23 3.80 7.47
N LEU A 12 -0.57 4.88 6.77
CA LEU A 12 -1.93 5.11 6.31
C LEU A 12 -2.36 4.05 5.31
N ILE A 13 -1.49 3.70 4.39
CA ILE A 13 -1.78 2.67 3.40
C ILE A 13 -1.94 1.31 4.06
N LYS A 14 -1.07 0.98 5.02
CA LYS A 14 -1.19 -0.28 5.77
C LYS A 14 -2.52 -0.36 6.51
N LYS A 15 -2.95 0.75 7.11
CA LYS A 15 -4.22 0.81 7.79
C LYS A 15 -5.38 0.58 6.83
N GLU A 16 -5.32 1.18 5.64
CA GLU A 16 -6.34 0.98 4.63
C GLU A 16 -6.36 -0.46 4.11
N ILE A 17 -5.19 -1.06 3.97
CA ILE A 17 -5.09 -2.47 3.59
C ILE A 17 -5.79 -3.34 4.64
N ASP A 18 -5.51 -3.11 5.91
CA ASP A 18 -6.13 -3.87 6.99
C ASP A 18 -7.64 -3.67 7.01
N ASN A 19 -8.10 -2.42 6.85
CA ASN A 19 -9.53 -2.12 6.79
C ASN A 19 -10.19 -2.83 5.60
N THR A 20 -9.53 -2.86 4.47
CA THR A 20 -10.05 -3.52 3.28
C THR A 20 -10.12 -5.03 3.48
N LYS A 21 -9.11 -5.62 4.11
CA LYS A 21 -9.12 -7.05 4.43
C LYS A 21 -10.26 -7.40 5.39
N ASP A 22 -10.47 -6.57 6.39
CA ASP A 22 -11.58 -6.77 7.32
C ASP A 22 -12.92 -6.68 6.61
N HIS A 23 -13.05 -5.73 5.69
CA HIS A 23 -14.27 -5.60 4.90
C HIS A 23 -14.51 -6.85 4.05
N ILE A 24 -13.49 -7.39 3.43
CA ILE A 24 -13.60 -8.62 2.64
C ILE A 24 -14.04 -9.78 3.53
N CYS A 25 -13.47 -9.89 4.72
CA CYS A 25 -13.76 -11.00 5.62
C CYS A 25 -15.17 -10.92 6.24
N TYR A 26 -15.64 -9.71 6.57
CA TYR A 26 -16.80 -9.55 7.41
C TYR A 26 -17.95 -8.74 6.81
N GLY A 27 -17.68 -7.96 5.77
CA GLY A 27 -18.65 -7.00 5.27
C GLY A 27 -19.13 -7.23 3.85
N VAL A 28 -18.49 -8.11 3.11
CA VAL A 28 -18.84 -8.34 1.70
C VAL A 28 -19.97 -9.36 1.61
N GLU A 29 -21.04 -8.99 0.91
CA GLU A 29 -22.22 -9.83 0.77
C GLU A 29 -22.43 -10.35 -0.65
N THR A 30 -21.84 -9.70 -1.66
CA THR A 30 -22.03 -10.09 -3.05
C THR A 30 -20.69 -10.28 -3.73
N GLU A 31 -20.72 -11.05 -4.83
CA GLU A 31 -19.53 -11.31 -5.62
C GLU A 31 -18.96 -10.01 -6.21
N SER A 32 -19.85 -9.10 -6.66
CA SER A 32 -19.40 -7.82 -7.19
C SER A 32 -18.67 -7.00 -6.16
N GLN A 33 -19.17 -6.97 -4.93
CA GLN A 33 -18.52 -6.28 -3.83
C GLN A 33 -17.16 -6.91 -3.52
N LEU A 34 -17.10 -8.24 -3.56
CA LEU A 34 -15.85 -8.96 -3.31
C LEU A 34 -14.82 -8.62 -4.38
N MET A 35 -15.20 -8.63 -5.64
CA MET A 35 -14.27 -8.31 -6.74
C MET A 35 -13.76 -6.89 -6.65
N TYR A 36 -14.65 -5.95 -6.32
CA TYR A 36 -14.25 -4.56 -6.12
C TYR A 36 -13.26 -4.42 -4.97
N ALA A 37 -13.57 -5.06 -3.83
CA ALA A 37 -12.73 -4.96 -2.64
C ALA A 37 -11.36 -5.62 -2.89
N ARG A 38 -11.33 -6.72 -3.60
CA ARG A 38 -10.06 -7.39 -3.95
C ARG A 38 -9.23 -6.53 -4.89
N GLY A 39 -9.86 -5.87 -5.85
CA GLY A 39 -9.17 -4.94 -6.73
C GLY A 39 -8.59 -3.77 -5.96
N ARG A 40 -9.35 -3.22 -5.02
CA ARG A 40 -8.88 -2.15 -4.17
C ARG A 40 -7.70 -2.59 -3.31
N LEU A 41 -7.78 -3.78 -2.73
CA LEU A 41 -6.70 -4.34 -1.93
C LEU A 41 -5.43 -4.50 -2.76
N SER A 42 -5.56 -5.04 -3.96
CA SER A 42 -4.44 -5.22 -4.87
C SER A 42 -3.78 -3.90 -5.22
N ALA A 43 -4.59 -2.87 -5.49
CA ALA A 43 -4.08 -1.53 -5.80
C ALA A 43 -3.35 -0.91 -4.61
N LEU A 44 -3.89 -1.09 -3.40
CA LEU A 44 -3.24 -0.56 -2.19
C LEU A 44 -1.92 -1.26 -1.92
N GLU A 45 -1.87 -2.57 -2.11
CA GLU A 45 -0.63 -3.32 -1.92
C GLU A 45 0.42 -2.93 -2.95
N ALA A 46 0.02 -2.71 -4.19
CA ALA A 46 0.93 -2.25 -5.23
C ALA A 46 1.46 -0.85 -4.90
N LEU A 47 0.58 0.03 -4.45
CA LEU A 47 0.98 1.38 -4.07
C LEU A 47 1.97 1.37 -2.90
N LEU A 48 1.71 0.55 -1.90
CA LEU A 48 2.62 0.41 -0.76
C LEU A 48 3.99 -0.07 -1.22
N GLN A 49 4.02 -1.06 -2.10
CA GLN A 49 5.26 -1.59 -2.62
C GLN A 49 6.02 -0.53 -3.43
N ASP A 50 5.29 0.26 -4.22
CA ASP A 50 5.90 1.33 -4.99
C ASP A 50 6.54 2.39 -4.09
N ILE A 51 5.88 2.74 -2.99
CA ILE A 51 6.42 3.70 -2.03
C ILE A 51 7.67 3.14 -1.37
N ILE A 52 7.64 1.87 -0.99
CA ILE A 52 8.80 1.21 -0.38
C ILE A 52 9.97 1.21 -1.36
N ASN A 53 9.71 0.85 -2.62
CA ASN A 53 10.74 0.81 -3.65
C ASN A 53 11.31 2.20 -3.93
N LEU A 54 10.45 3.20 -3.99
CA LEU A 54 10.89 4.57 -4.23
C LEU A 54 11.78 5.07 -3.10
N HIS A 55 11.38 4.79 -1.86
CA HIS A 55 12.17 5.18 -0.70
C HIS A 55 13.53 4.46 -0.70
N LYS A 56 13.52 3.20 -1.06
CA LYS A 56 14.75 2.41 -1.16
C LYS A 56 15.67 2.96 -2.25
N GLU A 57 15.11 3.33 -3.40
CA GLU A 57 15.88 3.92 -4.49
C GLU A 57 16.52 5.24 -4.08
N ASP A 58 15.80 6.07 -3.35
CA ASP A 58 16.34 7.33 -2.86
C ASP A 58 17.53 7.11 -1.95
N ASN A 59 17.47 6.08 -1.10
CA ASN A 59 18.58 5.76 -0.19
C ASN A 59 19.73 5.07 -0.88
N ASP A 60 19.42 4.14 -1.80
CA ASP A 60 20.44 3.35 -2.49
C ASP A 60 21.00 4.06 -3.71
N GLY A 61 20.20 4.92 -4.31
CA GLY A 61 20.54 5.58 -5.57
C GLY A 61 21.83 6.39 -5.51
N THR A 62 22.10 6.99 -4.36
CA THR A 62 23.33 7.76 -4.19
C THR A 62 24.55 6.86 -4.21
N ILE A 63 24.36 5.61 -3.84
CA ILE A 63 25.44 4.63 -3.82
C ILE A 63 25.62 4.02 -5.20
N ASP A 64 24.51 3.66 -5.82
CA ASP A 64 24.52 2.97 -7.11
C ASP A 64 24.99 3.85 -8.28
N LYS A 65 24.84 5.14 -8.12
CA LYS A 65 25.24 6.08 -9.17
C LYS A 65 26.76 6.18 -9.34
N THR A 66 27.46 5.63 -8.44
CA THR A 66 28.92 5.64 -8.50
C THR A 66 29.48 4.66 -9.50
#